data_fd8b462f088885e08908ad74989eaf3c
#
_entry.id   fd8b462f088885e08908ad74989eaf3c
#
_cell.length_a   1.000
_cell.length_b   1.000
_cell.length_c   1.000
_cell.angle_alpha   90.00
_cell.angle_beta   90.00
_cell.angle_gamma   90.00
#
_symmetry.space_group_name_H-M   'P 1'
#
loop_
_entity.id
_entity.type
_entity.pdbx_description
1 polymer ?
#
loop_
_entity_poly.entity_id
_entity_poly.type
_entity_poly.pdbx_seq_one_letter_code
_entity_poly.pdbx_strand_id
1 'polypeptide(L)'
;MVGIGKAAQKQILIKDASALENLHKINALVIDKTGTLTIPNQNIDFTKQGDLDLETRETLKPHAQEAMKQLQERGIEVYMMSGDKEEAAHYWAEKAGIKHYQSKVLPGDKQALVKKLQDEGKQVAMVGDGINDTQALALANVSMAIGKGTDVAMDVAQITLMSDDLLALPEAVKLSQKTVHMIWQ
;
A
#
# COMPACT_ATOMS: atom_id res chain seq x y z
N MET A 1 1.87 -7.56 -23.73
CA MET A 1 3.09 -8.16 -23.10
C MET A 1 4.23 -7.18 -22.87
N VAL A 2 4.27 -6.06 -23.58
CA VAL A 2 5.30 -5.02 -23.39
C VAL A 2 5.26 -4.45 -21.97
N GLY A 3 4.08 -4.30 -21.36
CA GLY A 3 3.94 -3.79 -20.00
C GLY A 3 4.52 -4.70 -18.92
N ILE A 4 4.41 -6.03 -19.10
CA ILE A 4 4.95 -7.01 -18.14
C ILE A 4 6.47 -7.02 -18.17
N GLY A 5 7.09 -6.90 -19.36
CA GLY A 5 8.54 -6.80 -19.48
C GLY A 5 9.11 -5.55 -18.82
N LYS A 6 8.46 -4.39 -19.01
CA LYS A 6 8.86 -3.15 -18.35
C LYS A 6 8.65 -3.22 -16.83
N ALA A 7 7.59 -3.89 -16.39
CA ALA A 7 7.32 -4.10 -14.98
C ALA A 7 8.44 -4.93 -14.32
N ALA A 8 8.88 -6.00 -14.97
CA ALA A 8 9.97 -6.83 -14.46
C ALA A 8 11.27 -6.04 -14.35
N GLN A 9 11.57 -5.16 -15.30
CA GLN A 9 12.75 -4.29 -15.24
C GLN A 9 12.70 -3.32 -14.07
N LYS A 10 11.49 -2.91 -13.65
CA LYS A 10 11.29 -2.01 -12.50
C LYS A 10 11.07 -2.76 -11.18
N GLN A 11 11.33 -4.07 -11.16
CA GLN A 11 11.12 -4.94 -9.98
C GLN A 11 9.65 -5.00 -9.54
N ILE A 12 8.74 -4.92 -10.49
CA ILE A 12 7.30 -5.09 -10.26
C ILE A 12 6.90 -6.47 -10.79
N LEU A 13 6.44 -7.34 -9.89
CA LEU A 13 6.01 -8.70 -10.24
C LEU A 13 4.50 -8.71 -10.41
N ILE A 14 4.03 -9.03 -11.61
CA ILE A 14 2.62 -9.06 -11.94
C ILE A 14 2.18 -10.51 -12.10
N LYS A 15 1.35 -10.98 -11.19
CA LYS A 15 0.82 -12.34 -11.21
C LYS A 15 -0.39 -12.46 -12.14
N ASP A 16 -1.14 -11.37 -12.30
CA ASP A 16 -2.36 -11.32 -13.11
C ASP A 16 -2.32 -10.08 -13.98
N ALA A 17 -2.32 -10.28 -15.30
CA ALA A 17 -2.28 -9.18 -16.26
C ALA A 17 -3.50 -8.25 -16.16
N SER A 18 -4.67 -8.79 -15.77
CA SER A 18 -5.87 -7.97 -15.58
C SER A 18 -5.71 -6.97 -14.43
N ALA A 19 -4.90 -7.31 -13.43
CA ALA A 19 -4.62 -6.40 -12.31
C ALA A 19 -3.87 -5.15 -12.79
N LEU A 20 -2.93 -5.30 -13.72
CA LEU A 20 -2.23 -4.16 -14.29
C LEU A 20 -3.21 -3.25 -15.06
N GLU A 21 -4.14 -3.83 -15.80
CA GLU A 21 -5.17 -3.05 -16.49
C GLU A 21 -6.10 -2.35 -15.51
N ASN A 22 -6.50 -3.03 -14.43
CA ASN A 22 -7.41 -2.48 -13.44
C ASN A 22 -6.76 -1.38 -12.59
N LEU A 23 -5.45 -1.42 -12.46
CA LEU A 23 -4.72 -0.45 -11.63
C LEU A 23 -4.90 0.99 -12.13
N HIS A 24 -5.07 1.20 -13.44
CA HIS A 24 -5.30 2.55 -13.97
C HIS A 24 -6.67 3.12 -13.59
N LYS A 25 -7.60 2.26 -13.16
CA LYS A 25 -8.97 2.65 -12.79
C LYS A 25 -9.12 3.00 -11.31
N ILE A 26 -8.12 2.72 -10.47
CA ILE A 26 -8.27 2.95 -9.04
C ILE A 26 -8.38 4.44 -8.72
N ASN A 27 -9.24 4.76 -7.75
CA ASN A 27 -9.39 6.11 -7.23
C ASN A 27 -9.33 6.14 -5.70
N ALA A 28 -9.11 4.97 -5.07
CA ALA A 28 -8.88 4.86 -3.64
C ALA A 28 -7.79 3.80 -3.40
N LEU A 29 -6.91 4.08 -2.44
CA LEU A 29 -5.84 3.18 -2.06
C LEU A 29 -5.82 3.05 -0.54
N VAL A 30 -5.99 1.83 -0.05
CA VAL A 30 -5.89 1.52 1.38
C VAL A 30 -4.51 0.94 1.63
N ILE A 31 -3.77 1.54 2.53
CA ILE A 31 -2.40 1.12 2.85
C ILE A 31 -2.25 0.83 4.32
N ASP A 32 -1.67 -0.32 4.64
CA ASP A 32 -1.30 -0.66 6.00
C ASP A 32 -0.08 0.18 6.43
N LYS A 33 -0.04 0.59 7.69
CA LYS A 33 1.06 1.42 8.19
C LYS A 33 2.30 0.56 8.46
N THR A 34 2.20 -0.33 9.43
CA THR A 34 3.36 -1.09 9.93
C THR A 34 3.83 -2.13 8.94
N GLY A 35 5.10 -2.04 8.56
CA GLY A 35 5.72 -2.98 7.62
C GLY A 35 5.41 -2.70 6.16
N THR A 36 4.49 -1.78 5.85
CA THR A 36 4.11 -1.41 4.48
C THR A 36 4.48 0.04 4.18
N LEU A 37 3.94 0.99 4.93
CA LEU A 37 4.31 2.41 4.85
C LEU A 37 5.59 2.69 5.63
N THR A 38 5.81 1.94 6.70
CA THR A 38 6.94 2.09 7.60
C THR A 38 7.79 0.83 7.66
N ILE A 39 9.03 1.00 8.11
CA ILE A 39 9.94 -0.10 8.44
C ILE A 39 10.10 -0.11 9.95
N PRO A 40 9.69 -1.21 10.64
CA PRO A 40 9.92 -1.34 12.07
C PRO A 40 11.42 -1.37 12.38
N ASN A 41 11.82 -0.70 13.45
CA ASN A 41 13.21 -0.73 13.89
C ASN A 41 13.47 -2.03 14.66
N GLN A 42 14.36 -2.88 14.14
CA GLN A 42 14.63 -4.22 14.70
C GLN A 42 15.50 -4.19 15.95
N ASN A 43 16.15 -3.07 16.25
CA ASN A 43 17.10 -2.95 17.35
C ASN A 43 16.50 -2.38 18.63
N ILE A 44 15.17 -2.40 18.77
CA ILE A 44 14.50 -1.87 19.94
C ILE A 44 14.46 -2.92 21.05
N ASP A 45 14.96 -2.55 22.21
CA ASP A 45 14.82 -3.35 23.43
C ASP A 45 13.43 -3.06 24.05
N PHE A 46 12.47 -3.92 23.72
CA PHE A 46 11.09 -3.82 24.22
C PHE A 46 10.99 -4.07 25.73
N THR A 47 12.08 -4.48 26.39
CA THR A 47 12.09 -4.66 27.85
C THR A 47 12.22 -3.35 28.59
N LYS A 48 12.68 -2.29 27.94
CA LYS A 48 12.73 -0.95 28.50
C LYS A 48 11.40 -0.26 28.25
N GLN A 49 10.43 -0.52 29.14
CA GLN A 49 9.16 0.19 29.16
C GLN A 49 9.39 1.63 29.59
N GLY A 50 9.55 2.52 28.65
CA GLY A 50 9.58 3.95 28.81
C GLY A 50 9.00 4.56 27.53
N ASP A 51 8.68 5.83 27.57
CA ASP A 51 8.18 6.60 26.42
C ASP A 51 9.21 6.60 25.29
N LEU A 52 9.27 5.48 24.54
CA LEU A 52 10.04 5.45 23.32
C LEU A 52 9.35 6.37 22.31
N ASP A 53 10.09 7.36 21.87
CA ASP A 53 9.67 8.23 20.78
C ASP A 53 9.20 7.40 19.58
N LEU A 54 8.13 7.85 18.93
CA LEU A 54 7.56 7.15 17.78
C LEU A 54 8.61 6.88 16.69
N GLU A 55 9.51 7.83 16.46
CA GLU A 55 10.58 7.70 15.47
C GLU A 55 11.64 6.67 15.86
N THR A 56 11.72 6.28 17.12
CA THR A 56 12.61 5.21 17.57
C THR A 56 12.06 3.84 17.22
N ARG A 57 10.73 3.70 17.18
CA ARG A 57 10.06 2.42 16.94
C ARG A 57 10.04 2.01 15.49
N GLU A 58 9.89 2.97 14.61
CA GLU A 58 9.76 2.72 13.16
C GLU A 58 10.15 3.97 12.36
N THR A 59 10.36 3.78 11.07
CA THR A 59 10.73 4.85 10.14
C THR A 59 9.89 4.70 8.89
N LEU A 60 9.50 5.82 8.27
CA LEU A 60 8.85 5.76 6.95
C LEU A 60 9.78 5.11 5.93
N LYS A 61 9.22 4.31 5.04
CA LYS A 61 9.97 3.76 3.92
C LYS A 61 10.49 4.89 3.03
N PRO A 62 11.57 4.65 2.25
CA PRO A 62 12.10 5.67 1.35
C PRO A 62 11.02 6.29 0.46
N HIS A 63 11.06 7.60 0.34
CA HIS A 63 10.17 8.40 -0.51
C HIS A 63 8.67 8.26 -0.23
N ALA A 64 8.30 7.88 1.00
CA ALA A 64 6.89 7.70 1.37
C ALA A 64 6.07 8.97 1.12
N GLN A 65 6.56 10.11 1.57
CA GLN A 65 5.87 11.39 1.42
C GLN A 65 5.67 11.76 -0.05
N GLU A 66 6.72 11.63 -0.86
CA GLU A 66 6.66 11.92 -2.30
C GLU A 66 5.71 10.96 -3.02
N ALA A 67 5.75 9.68 -2.66
CA ALA A 67 4.86 8.66 -3.26
C ALA A 67 3.39 8.98 -2.98
N MET A 68 3.06 9.30 -1.73
CA MET A 68 1.68 9.64 -1.35
C MET A 68 1.21 10.91 -2.07
N LYS A 69 2.10 11.89 -2.19
CA LYS A 69 1.81 13.12 -2.93
C LYS A 69 1.47 12.83 -4.40
N GLN A 70 2.29 12.02 -5.07
CA GLN A 70 2.07 11.66 -6.47
C GLN A 70 0.76 10.91 -6.67
N LEU A 71 0.42 9.99 -5.77
CA LEU A 71 -0.85 9.27 -5.84
C LEU A 71 -2.03 10.22 -5.71
N GLN A 72 -1.98 11.15 -4.75
CA GLN A 72 -3.06 12.10 -4.52
C GLN A 72 -3.21 13.09 -5.69
N GLU A 73 -2.10 13.51 -6.30
CA GLU A 73 -2.12 14.37 -7.49
C GLU A 73 -2.78 13.68 -8.69
N ARG A 74 -2.79 12.35 -8.71
CA ARG A 74 -3.48 11.55 -9.73
C ARG A 74 -4.95 11.32 -9.43
N GLY A 75 -5.48 11.92 -8.36
CA GLY A 75 -6.87 11.74 -7.96
C GLY A 75 -7.14 10.49 -7.15
N ILE A 76 -6.10 9.83 -6.62
CA ILE A 76 -6.23 8.65 -5.79
C ILE A 76 -6.27 9.08 -4.33
N GLU A 77 -7.40 8.81 -3.65
CA GLU A 77 -7.51 9.05 -2.21
C GLU A 77 -6.78 7.94 -1.45
N VAL A 78 -5.91 8.33 -0.53
CA VAL A 78 -5.12 7.37 0.26
C VAL A 78 -5.69 7.28 1.67
N TYR A 79 -5.91 6.05 2.14
CA TYR A 79 -6.42 5.73 3.47
C TYR A 79 -5.39 4.88 4.21
N MET A 80 -4.80 5.41 5.28
CA MET A 80 -3.85 4.67 6.11
C MET A 80 -4.58 3.93 7.22
N MET A 81 -4.25 2.66 7.42
CA MET A 81 -4.80 1.82 8.49
C MET A 81 -3.71 1.47 9.49
N SER A 82 -3.96 1.72 10.77
CA SER A 82 -2.99 1.45 11.83
C SER A 82 -3.66 0.83 13.06
N GLY A 83 -3.03 -0.19 13.63
CA GLY A 83 -3.44 -0.74 14.91
C GLY A 83 -3.03 0.11 16.10
N ASP A 84 -2.25 1.17 15.88
CA ASP A 84 -1.76 2.05 16.93
C ASP A 84 -2.85 2.96 17.49
N LYS A 85 -2.51 3.63 18.60
CA LYS A 85 -3.35 4.66 19.19
C LYS A 85 -3.49 5.84 18.24
N GLU A 86 -4.53 6.64 18.46
CA GLU A 86 -4.87 7.81 17.64
C GLU A 86 -3.67 8.76 17.45
N GLU A 87 -2.95 9.05 18.51
CA GLU A 87 -1.81 9.98 18.47
C GLU A 87 -0.71 9.49 17.52
N ALA A 88 -0.37 8.20 17.60
CA ALA A 88 0.65 7.61 16.74
C ALA A 88 0.18 7.53 15.29
N ALA A 89 -1.06 7.10 15.08
CA ALA A 89 -1.63 7.03 13.73
C ALA A 89 -1.67 8.41 13.07
N HIS A 90 -2.11 9.42 13.81
CA HIS A 90 -2.14 10.80 13.32
C HIS A 90 -0.75 11.29 12.93
N TYR A 91 0.23 11.05 13.79
CA TYR A 91 1.61 11.46 13.57
C TYR A 91 2.16 10.91 12.24
N TRP A 92 2.00 9.59 12.02
CA TRP A 92 2.54 8.95 10.81
C TRP A 92 1.77 9.34 9.55
N ALA A 93 0.44 9.51 9.66
CA ALA A 93 -0.36 9.97 8.54
C ALA A 93 0.05 11.38 8.11
N GLU A 94 0.20 12.28 9.06
CA GLU A 94 0.63 13.65 8.81
C GLU A 94 2.04 13.70 8.21
N LYS A 95 2.96 12.91 8.76
CA LYS A 95 4.34 12.85 8.27
C LYS A 95 4.42 12.31 6.84
N ALA A 96 3.54 11.37 6.49
CA ALA A 96 3.47 10.83 5.13
C ALA A 96 2.63 11.68 4.18
N GLY A 97 1.95 12.70 4.67
CA GLY A 97 1.07 13.54 3.86
C GLY A 97 -0.26 12.89 3.51
N ILE A 98 -0.74 11.98 4.35
CA ILE A 98 -2.00 11.26 4.16
C ILE A 98 -3.10 11.94 4.96
N LYS A 99 -4.22 12.24 4.32
CA LYS A 99 -5.36 12.95 4.93
C LYS A 99 -6.32 12.03 5.68
N HIS A 100 -6.50 10.80 5.18
CA HIS A 100 -7.46 9.84 5.74
C HIS A 100 -6.74 8.71 6.44
N TYR A 101 -7.06 8.47 7.71
CA TYR A 101 -6.45 7.38 8.46
C TYR A 101 -7.43 6.83 9.50
N GLN A 102 -7.21 5.58 9.89
CA GLN A 102 -7.90 4.96 11.02
C GLN A 102 -6.86 4.43 12.01
N SER A 103 -7.11 4.69 13.30
CA SER A 103 -6.34 4.17 14.41
C SER A 103 -7.06 2.99 15.06
N LYS A 104 -6.34 2.24 15.90
CA LYS A 104 -6.88 1.12 16.67
C LYS A 104 -7.60 0.09 15.78
N VAL A 105 -7.08 -0.13 14.60
CA VAL A 105 -7.65 -1.04 13.62
C VAL A 105 -7.51 -2.48 14.09
N LEU A 106 -8.62 -3.22 14.05
CA LEU A 106 -8.69 -4.63 14.38
C LEU A 106 -8.70 -5.48 13.09
N PRO A 107 -8.39 -6.79 13.19
CA PRO A 107 -8.58 -7.69 12.04
C PRO A 107 -10.02 -7.61 11.55
N GLY A 108 -10.25 -7.45 10.30
CA GLY A 108 -11.57 -7.25 9.73
C GLY A 108 -11.93 -5.80 9.44
N ASP A 109 -11.35 -4.84 10.13
CA ASP A 109 -11.60 -3.42 9.86
C ASP A 109 -11.07 -3.01 8.49
N LYS A 110 -9.94 -3.58 8.06
CA LYS A 110 -9.35 -3.32 6.75
C LYS A 110 -10.28 -3.81 5.63
N GLN A 111 -10.80 -5.02 5.78
CA GLN A 111 -11.78 -5.58 4.85
C GLN A 111 -13.05 -4.73 4.82
N ALA A 112 -13.53 -4.30 5.98
CA ALA A 112 -14.73 -3.48 6.09
C ALA A 112 -14.55 -2.13 5.38
N LEU A 113 -13.37 -1.52 5.49
CA LEU A 113 -13.09 -0.26 4.79
C LEU A 113 -13.06 -0.46 3.27
N VAL A 114 -12.40 -1.51 2.80
CA VAL A 114 -12.36 -1.82 1.36
C VAL A 114 -13.77 -1.98 0.83
N LYS A 115 -14.61 -2.75 1.52
CA LYS A 115 -16.00 -2.97 1.12
C LYS A 115 -16.80 -1.66 1.12
N LYS A 116 -16.64 -0.86 2.16
CA LYS A 116 -17.33 0.43 2.26
C LYS A 116 -17.01 1.33 1.08
N LEU A 117 -15.73 1.44 0.73
CA LEU A 117 -15.29 2.25 -0.40
C LEU A 117 -15.85 1.73 -1.73
N GLN A 118 -15.87 0.40 -1.90
CA GLN A 118 -16.44 -0.23 -3.09
C GLN A 118 -17.96 0.03 -3.19
N ASP A 119 -18.66 -0.06 -2.07
CA ASP A 119 -20.11 0.24 -2.02
C ASP A 119 -20.41 1.70 -2.36
N GLU A 120 -19.47 2.61 -2.11
CA GLU A 120 -19.54 4.00 -2.50
C GLU A 120 -19.22 4.23 -3.99
N GLY A 121 -18.94 3.16 -4.74
CA GLY A 121 -18.61 3.23 -6.16
C GLY A 121 -17.14 3.42 -6.48
N LYS A 122 -16.25 3.28 -5.50
CA LYS A 122 -14.81 3.45 -5.72
C LYS A 122 -14.13 2.17 -6.18
N GLN A 123 -13.10 2.32 -6.98
CA GLN A 123 -12.18 1.24 -7.37
C GLN A 123 -10.99 1.28 -6.42
N VAL A 124 -10.85 0.23 -5.61
CA VAL A 124 -9.94 0.22 -4.47
C VAL A 124 -8.73 -0.67 -4.71
N ALA A 125 -7.54 -0.11 -4.50
CA ALA A 125 -6.32 -0.88 -4.36
C ALA A 125 -6.01 -1.07 -2.88
N MET A 126 -5.64 -2.28 -2.48
CA MET A 126 -5.19 -2.58 -1.12
C MET A 126 -3.70 -2.91 -1.16
N VAL A 127 -2.93 -2.23 -0.33
CA VAL A 127 -1.49 -2.45 -0.19
C VAL A 127 -1.22 -2.95 1.24
N GLY A 128 -0.73 -4.17 1.37
CA GLY A 128 -0.48 -4.78 2.66
C GLY A 128 0.69 -5.76 2.64
N ASP A 129 0.99 -6.34 3.80
CA ASP A 129 2.08 -7.31 3.95
C ASP A 129 1.63 -8.76 3.68
N GLY A 130 0.33 -8.99 3.56
CA GLY A 130 -0.25 -10.28 3.22
C GLY A 130 -0.45 -11.25 4.38
N ILE A 131 0.16 -11.02 5.53
CA ILE A 131 0.01 -11.92 6.69
C ILE A 131 -1.33 -11.68 7.39
N ASN A 132 -1.64 -10.42 7.69
CA ASN A 132 -2.84 -10.03 8.42
C ASN A 132 -3.91 -9.44 7.51
N ASP A 133 -3.63 -9.27 6.22
CA ASP A 133 -4.45 -8.52 5.29
C ASP A 133 -5.04 -9.36 4.16
N THR A 134 -4.96 -10.70 4.27
CA THR A 134 -5.37 -11.61 3.19
C THR A 134 -6.80 -11.39 2.73
N GLN A 135 -7.73 -11.16 3.66
CA GLN A 135 -9.13 -10.93 3.32
C GLN A 135 -9.35 -9.60 2.62
N ALA A 136 -8.70 -8.54 3.09
CA ALA A 136 -8.78 -7.23 2.46
C ALA A 136 -8.14 -7.25 1.06
N LEU A 137 -7.01 -7.94 0.92
CA LEU A 137 -6.34 -8.12 -0.37
C LEU A 137 -7.23 -8.86 -1.37
N ALA A 138 -7.88 -9.93 -0.91
CA ALA A 138 -8.77 -10.71 -1.77
C ALA A 138 -10.00 -9.92 -2.22
N LEU A 139 -10.50 -9.01 -1.39
CA LEU A 139 -11.70 -8.22 -1.68
C LEU A 139 -11.42 -7.02 -2.58
N ALA A 140 -10.22 -6.45 -2.51
CA ALA A 140 -9.86 -5.25 -3.26
C ALA A 140 -9.92 -5.47 -4.78
N ASN A 141 -10.18 -4.40 -5.52
CA ASN A 141 -10.16 -4.42 -6.99
C ASN A 141 -8.77 -4.74 -7.52
N VAL A 142 -7.73 -4.22 -6.85
CA VAL A 142 -6.33 -4.57 -7.11
C VAL A 142 -5.65 -4.80 -5.77
N SER A 143 -4.96 -5.93 -5.62
CA SER A 143 -4.18 -6.24 -4.43
C SER A 143 -2.70 -6.12 -4.69
N MET A 144 -1.99 -5.46 -3.79
CA MET A 144 -0.56 -5.17 -3.92
C MET A 144 0.18 -5.50 -2.64
N ALA A 145 1.36 -6.09 -2.78
CA ALA A 145 2.29 -6.27 -1.68
C ALA A 145 3.57 -5.49 -1.99
N ILE A 146 4.25 -5.01 -0.96
CA ILE A 146 5.46 -4.20 -1.12
C ILE A 146 6.59 -4.73 -0.23
N GLY A 147 7.80 -4.64 -0.76
CA GLY A 147 9.00 -5.12 -0.10
C GLY A 147 9.28 -6.58 -0.41
N LYS A 148 10.32 -7.12 0.23
CA LYS A 148 10.63 -8.55 0.16
C LYS A 148 9.67 -9.27 1.10
N GLY A 149 8.41 -9.27 0.70
CA GLY A 149 7.32 -9.82 1.50
C GLY A 149 7.49 -11.29 1.78
N THR A 150 6.75 -11.77 2.75
CA THR A 150 6.64 -13.19 3.02
C THR A 150 6.02 -13.89 1.81
N ASP A 151 6.31 -15.18 1.65
CA ASP A 151 5.73 -15.99 0.56
C ASP A 151 4.21 -15.89 0.51
N VAL A 152 3.56 -15.68 1.67
CA VAL A 152 2.11 -15.52 1.78
C VAL A 152 1.62 -14.26 1.04
N ALA A 153 2.34 -13.14 1.20
CA ALA A 153 1.98 -11.89 0.51
C ALA A 153 2.09 -12.06 -1.01
N MET A 154 3.17 -12.72 -1.46
CA MET A 154 3.39 -12.98 -2.88
C MET A 154 2.33 -13.92 -3.47
N ASP A 155 1.81 -14.86 -2.67
CA ASP A 155 0.77 -15.78 -3.11
C ASP A 155 -0.61 -15.13 -3.25
N VAL A 156 -0.92 -14.16 -2.40
CA VAL A 156 -2.24 -13.52 -2.34
C VAL A 156 -2.30 -12.27 -3.23
N ALA A 157 -1.24 -11.47 -3.26
CA ALA A 157 -1.23 -10.21 -4.00
C ALA A 157 -1.11 -10.44 -5.51
N GLN A 158 -1.92 -9.72 -6.27
CA GLN A 158 -1.88 -9.74 -7.73
C GLN A 158 -0.63 -9.03 -8.27
N ILE A 159 -0.16 -8.01 -7.55
CA ILE A 159 1.03 -7.24 -7.91
C ILE A 159 1.94 -7.19 -6.68
N THR A 160 3.22 -7.52 -6.88
CA THR A 160 4.23 -7.42 -5.82
C THR A 160 5.31 -6.44 -6.26
N LEU A 161 5.52 -5.42 -5.42
CA LEU A 161 6.58 -4.44 -5.61
C LEU A 161 7.80 -4.93 -4.82
N MET A 162 8.84 -5.36 -5.53
CA MET A 162 10.03 -5.99 -4.92
C MET A 162 10.99 -4.98 -4.28
N SER A 163 10.66 -3.70 -4.36
CA SER A 163 11.45 -2.62 -3.79
C SER A 163 10.85 -2.13 -2.49
N ASP A 164 11.69 -1.70 -1.52
CA ASP A 164 11.23 -0.99 -0.34
C ASP A 164 10.95 0.49 -0.60
N ASP A 165 11.27 0.98 -1.81
CA ASP A 165 11.01 2.37 -2.19
C ASP A 165 9.54 2.54 -2.56
N LEU A 166 8.82 3.38 -1.83
CA LEU A 166 7.39 3.60 -2.05
C LEU A 166 7.07 4.31 -3.36
N LEU A 167 8.05 4.90 -4.03
CA LEU A 167 7.83 5.43 -5.38
C LEU A 167 7.43 4.34 -6.38
N ALA A 168 7.69 3.08 -6.05
CA ALA A 168 7.21 1.95 -6.86
C ALA A 168 5.68 1.94 -6.99
N LEU A 169 4.94 2.48 -6.01
CA LEU A 169 3.47 2.57 -6.08
C LEU A 169 3.00 3.51 -7.20
N PRO A 170 3.37 4.80 -7.21
CA PRO A 170 2.96 5.67 -8.31
C PRO A 170 3.59 5.24 -9.65
N GLU A 171 4.76 4.62 -9.65
CA GLU A 171 5.35 4.08 -10.88
C GLU A 171 4.50 2.95 -11.46
N ALA A 172 3.97 2.06 -10.62
CA ALA A 172 3.08 1.00 -11.06
C ALA A 172 1.80 1.56 -11.69
N VAL A 173 1.22 2.59 -11.07
CA VAL A 173 0.04 3.28 -11.61
C VAL A 173 0.35 3.92 -12.97
N LYS A 174 1.48 4.59 -13.08
CA LYS A 174 1.94 5.16 -14.34
C LYS A 174 2.08 4.09 -15.44
N LEU A 175 2.71 2.98 -15.09
CA LEU A 175 2.91 1.87 -16.03
C LEU A 175 1.58 1.30 -16.49
N SER A 176 0.62 1.16 -15.58
CA SER A 176 -0.74 0.72 -15.88
C SER A 176 -1.41 1.65 -16.90
N GLN A 177 -1.34 2.95 -16.67
CA GLN A 177 -1.93 3.94 -17.57
C GLN A 177 -1.32 3.89 -18.96
N LYS A 178 -0.01 3.77 -19.07
CA LYS A 178 0.71 3.63 -20.34
C LYS A 178 0.33 2.35 -21.06
N THR A 179 0.25 1.24 -20.34
CA THR A 179 -0.08 -0.07 -20.90
C THR A 179 -1.48 -0.07 -21.50
N VAL A 180 -2.47 0.48 -20.79
CA VAL A 180 -3.84 0.60 -21.28
C VAL A 180 -3.91 1.50 -22.51
N HIS A 181 -3.21 2.63 -22.48
CA HIS A 181 -3.17 3.55 -23.62
C HIS A 181 -2.61 2.88 -24.89
N MET A 182 -1.57 2.06 -24.72
CA MET A 182 -0.98 1.31 -25.85
C MET A 182 -1.93 0.25 -26.42
N ILE A 183 -2.74 -0.40 -25.57
CA ILE A 183 -3.68 -1.44 -26.00
C ILE A 183 -4.84 -0.86 -26.80
N TRP A 184 -5.29 0.34 -26.46
CA TRP A 184 -6.46 0.97 -27.07
C TRP A 184 -6.13 1.90 -28.26
N GLN A 185 -4.85 2.02 -28.60
CA GLN A 185 -4.41 2.67 -29.84
C GLN A 185 -4.34 1.64 -30.96
#